data_10f9e808bb3c487f48763de950fcfc90
#
_entry.id   10f9e808bb3c487f48763de950fcfc90
#
_cell.length_a   1.000
_cell.length_b   1.000
_cell.length_c   1.000
_cell.angle_alpha   90.00
_cell.angle_beta   90.00
_cell.angle_gamma   90.00
#
_symmetry.space_group_name_H-M   'P 1'
#
loop_
_entity.id
_entity.type
_entity.pdbx_description
1 polymer ?
#
loop_
_entity_poly.entity_id
_entity_poly.type
_entity_poly.pdbx_seq_one_letter_code
_entity_poly.pdbx_strand_id
1 'polypeptide(L)'
;MKKRIIAAICAGILLAMSGCAQSGGSTAGNEIALRIQLDVQEDIGLLLVGYEAGTSSGSGGTSHADKSLIKHDELLFYTLGEQDFDNPEDVEDLSLNFTIITEYVDPNYENVYPVEYTKPAGEITLNASFGETYSITITGSRADGYEAVLAEESREPEATSTPSM
;
A
#
# COMPACT_ATOMS: atom_id res chain seq x y z
N MET A 1 38.29 -6.68 -53.66
CA MET A 1 36.94 -6.69 -53.09
C MET A 1 36.98 -7.22 -51.69
N LYS A 2 36.96 -6.38 -50.66
CA LYS A 2 37.10 -6.77 -49.23
C LYS A 2 35.73 -6.76 -48.58
N LYS A 3 35.18 -7.92 -48.25
CA LYS A 3 33.93 -8.05 -47.50
C LYS A 3 34.23 -7.79 -46.03
N ARG A 4 33.63 -6.72 -45.46
CA ARG A 4 33.64 -6.43 -44.03
C ARG A 4 32.47 -7.13 -43.37
N ILE A 5 32.76 -8.08 -42.50
CA ILE A 5 31.79 -8.75 -41.65
C ILE A 5 31.60 -7.86 -40.41
N ILE A 6 30.38 -7.30 -40.22
CA ILE A 6 30.01 -6.58 -39.01
C ILE A 6 29.41 -7.60 -38.07
N ALA A 7 30.15 -7.91 -36.99
CA ALA A 7 29.62 -8.72 -35.89
C ALA A 7 28.74 -7.83 -35.00
N ALA A 8 27.46 -8.09 -34.99
CA ALA A 8 26.51 -7.48 -34.05
C ALA A 8 26.61 -8.19 -32.68
N ILE A 9 27.10 -7.49 -31.71
CA ILE A 9 27.13 -7.93 -30.31
C ILE A 9 25.75 -7.63 -29.72
N CYS A 10 24.92 -8.65 -29.56
CA CYS A 10 23.70 -8.59 -28.77
C CYS A 10 24.09 -8.61 -27.29
N ALA A 11 24.13 -7.45 -26.65
CA ALA A 11 24.23 -7.35 -25.20
C ALA A 11 22.84 -7.73 -24.63
N GLY A 12 22.73 -8.92 -24.08
CA GLY A 12 21.57 -9.37 -23.33
C GLY A 12 21.45 -8.60 -22.02
N ILE A 13 20.44 -7.79 -21.90
CA ILE A 13 20.06 -7.16 -20.62
C ILE A 13 19.33 -8.24 -19.82
N LEU A 14 20.02 -8.83 -18.85
CA LEU A 14 19.41 -9.64 -17.79
C LEU A 14 18.65 -8.67 -16.87
N LEU A 15 17.34 -8.55 -17.06
CA LEU A 15 16.47 -7.99 -16.04
C LEU A 15 16.44 -8.98 -14.86
N ALA A 16 17.21 -8.66 -13.83
CA ALA A 16 17.04 -9.29 -12.53
C ALA A 16 15.67 -8.86 -11.98
N MET A 17 14.68 -9.72 -12.09
CA MET A 17 13.44 -9.63 -11.31
C MET A 17 13.84 -9.89 -9.85
N SER A 18 14.15 -8.82 -9.12
CA SER A 18 14.24 -8.86 -7.67
C SER A 18 12.83 -9.09 -7.15
N GLY A 19 12.51 -10.35 -6.83
CA GLY A 19 11.35 -10.67 -6.04
C GLY A 19 11.46 -9.92 -4.72
N CYS A 20 10.54 -9.02 -4.43
CA CYS A 20 10.40 -8.42 -3.12
C CYS A 20 10.04 -9.53 -2.14
N ALA A 21 11.05 -10.06 -1.45
CA ALA A 21 10.84 -10.77 -0.20
C ALA A 21 10.36 -9.72 0.81
N GLN A 22 9.17 -9.93 1.35
CA GLN A 22 8.63 -9.18 2.48
C GLN A 22 9.56 -9.33 3.69
N SER A 23 10.53 -8.45 3.81
CA SER A 23 11.21 -8.19 5.07
C SER A 23 10.50 -7.00 5.70
N GLY A 24 10.08 -7.12 6.97
CA GLY A 24 9.65 -5.99 7.77
C GLY A 24 10.75 -4.92 7.76
N GLY A 25 10.72 -4.08 6.75
CA GLY A 25 11.76 -3.10 6.48
C GLY A 25 11.46 -1.81 7.22
N SER A 26 12.49 -1.20 7.77
CA SER A 26 12.42 0.21 8.14
C SER A 26 12.01 1.01 6.90
N THR A 27 10.99 1.84 7.04
CA THR A 27 10.54 2.77 6.02
C THR A 27 11.73 3.62 5.57
N ALA A 28 11.92 3.79 4.27
CA ALA A 28 12.91 4.74 3.77
C ALA A 28 12.54 6.13 4.28
N GLY A 29 13.55 6.95 4.64
CA GLY A 29 13.32 8.26 5.27
C GLY A 29 12.52 9.25 4.42
N ASN A 30 12.23 8.91 3.15
CA ASN A 30 11.47 9.69 2.18
C ASN A 30 10.11 9.04 1.80
N GLU A 31 9.63 8.11 2.61
CA GLU A 31 8.36 7.42 2.38
C GLU A 31 7.50 7.44 3.66
N ILE A 32 6.19 7.49 3.48
CA ILE A 32 5.18 7.21 4.50
C ILE A 32 4.69 5.80 4.25
N ALA A 33 4.85 4.91 5.23
CA ALA A 33 4.38 3.54 5.11
C ALA A 33 3.04 3.35 5.82
N LEU A 34 2.12 2.65 5.16
CA LEU A 34 0.86 2.22 5.74
C LEU A 34 0.90 0.69 5.91
N ARG A 35 0.72 0.21 7.14
CA ARG A 35 0.46 -1.19 7.47
C ARG A 35 -1.05 -1.35 7.65
N ILE A 36 -1.69 -2.04 6.73
CA ILE A 36 -3.14 -2.18 6.70
C ILE A 36 -3.49 -3.63 7.05
N GLN A 37 -3.95 -3.85 8.28
CA GLN A 37 -4.45 -5.13 8.73
C GLN A 37 -5.91 -5.27 8.30
N LEU A 38 -6.22 -6.30 7.52
CA LEU A 38 -7.59 -6.71 7.30
C LEU A 38 -8.07 -7.56 8.49
N ASP A 39 -9.24 -7.25 9.02
CA ASP A 39 -10.00 -8.01 10.01
C ASP A 39 -11.47 -7.98 9.58
N VAL A 40 -11.71 -8.44 8.35
CA VAL A 40 -13.01 -8.44 7.69
C VAL A 40 -13.59 -9.84 7.67
N GLN A 41 -14.87 -10.00 7.31
CA GLN A 41 -15.53 -11.32 7.39
C GLN A 41 -15.33 -12.19 6.15
N GLU A 42 -14.95 -11.60 5.01
CA GLU A 42 -14.75 -12.30 3.75
C GLU A 42 -13.48 -11.86 3.03
N ASP A 43 -12.94 -12.76 2.20
CA ASP A 43 -11.83 -12.44 1.30
C ASP A 43 -12.25 -11.36 0.28
N ILE A 44 -11.35 -10.46 -0.08
CA ILE A 44 -11.64 -9.32 -0.95
C ILE A 44 -10.83 -9.37 -2.25
N GLY A 45 -11.31 -8.73 -3.30
CA GLY A 45 -10.61 -8.71 -4.60
C GLY A 45 -9.47 -7.70 -4.66
N LEU A 46 -9.69 -6.50 -4.10
CA LEU A 46 -8.75 -5.40 -4.16
C LEU A 46 -9.03 -4.41 -3.03
N LEU A 47 -7.97 -3.84 -2.47
CA LEU A 47 -8.04 -2.65 -1.64
C LEU A 47 -7.51 -1.45 -2.43
N LEU A 48 -8.31 -0.40 -2.58
CA LEU A 48 -7.91 0.90 -3.10
C LEU A 48 -7.62 1.85 -1.94
N VAL A 49 -6.51 2.56 -2.04
CA VAL A 49 -6.11 3.63 -1.12
C VAL A 49 -6.02 4.91 -1.92
N GLY A 50 -6.89 5.85 -1.63
CA GLY A 50 -6.79 7.22 -2.13
C GLY A 50 -6.14 8.11 -1.08
N TYR A 51 -5.49 9.19 -1.52
CA TYR A 51 -4.89 10.18 -0.64
C TYR A 51 -5.11 11.60 -1.17
N GLU A 52 -5.19 12.54 -0.23
CA GLU A 52 -5.24 13.98 -0.48
C GLU A 52 -4.38 14.69 0.57
N ALA A 53 -3.53 15.64 0.13
CA ALA A 53 -2.72 16.48 0.99
C ALA A 53 -2.42 17.80 0.26
N GLY A 54 -2.92 18.93 0.80
CA GLY A 54 -2.80 20.23 0.13
C GLY A 54 -3.43 20.22 -1.26
N THR A 55 -2.61 20.41 -2.30
CA THR A 55 -3.04 20.33 -3.71
C THR A 55 -2.81 18.98 -4.36
N SER A 56 -2.15 18.07 -3.66
CA SER A 56 -1.80 16.75 -4.15
C SER A 56 -2.91 15.75 -3.89
N SER A 57 -3.20 14.90 -4.85
CA SER A 57 -4.14 13.80 -4.67
C SER A 57 -3.79 12.64 -5.61
N GLY A 58 -4.08 11.45 -5.19
CA GLY A 58 -3.86 10.27 -6.00
C GLY A 58 -4.52 9.02 -5.42
N SER A 59 -4.33 7.91 -6.09
CA SER A 59 -4.81 6.62 -5.59
C SER A 59 -3.98 5.47 -6.14
N GLY A 60 -3.92 4.40 -5.38
CA GLY A 60 -3.34 3.15 -5.79
C GLY A 60 -4.12 1.98 -5.25
N GLY A 61 -3.78 0.77 -5.69
CA GLY A 61 -4.48 -0.43 -5.26
C GLY A 61 -3.53 -1.56 -4.93
N THR A 62 -3.96 -2.41 -4.00
CA THR A 62 -3.26 -3.63 -3.62
C THR A 62 -4.12 -4.84 -3.95
N SER A 63 -3.59 -5.75 -4.76
CA SER A 63 -4.19 -7.02 -5.13
C SER A 63 -3.11 -8.06 -5.34
N HIS A 64 -3.47 -9.35 -5.34
CA HIS A 64 -2.54 -10.40 -5.67
C HIS A 64 -2.25 -10.43 -7.19
N ALA A 65 -0.99 -10.63 -7.56
CA ALA A 65 -0.56 -10.68 -8.96
C ALA A 65 -1.16 -11.86 -9.73
N ASP A 66 -1.52 -12.94 -9.04
CA ASP A 66 -2.18 -14.12 -9.60
C ASP A 66 -3.71 -13.98 -9.70
N LYS A 67 -4.26 -12.81 -9.31
CA LYS A 67 -5.69 -12.49 -9.27
C LYS A 67 -6.50 -13.34 -8.28
N SER A 68 -5.85 -13.98 -7.33
CA SER A 68 -6.53 -14.57 -6.17
C SER A 68 -7.08 -13.48 -5.26
N LEU A 69 -8.09 -13.81 -4.47
CA LEU A 69 -8.61 -12.89 -3.46
C LEU A 69 -7.59 -12.70 -2.33
N ILE A 70 -7.50 -11.48 -1.83
CA ILE A 70 -6.78 -11.13 -0.61
C ILE A 70 -7.53 -11.74 0.56
N LYS A 71 -6.81 -12.36 1.50
CA LYS A 71 -7.41 -13.03 2.65
C LYS A 71 -7.98 -12.01 3.64
N HIS A 72 -9.08 -12.40 4.28
CA HIS A 72 -9.84 -11.58 5.22
C HIS A 72 -9.06 -11.12 6.46
N ASP A 73 -7.92 -11.78 6.76
CA ASP A 73 -7.02 -11.50 7.88
C ASP A 73 -5.61 -11.10 7.45
N GLU A 74 -5.42 -10.73 6.18
CA GLU A 74 -4.11 -10.44 5.60
C GLU A 74 -3.59 -9.06 6.01
N LEU A 75 -2.27 -8.97 6.19
CA LEU A 75 -1.56 -7.72 6.39
C LEU A 75 -1.04 -7.18 5.04
N LEU A 76 -1.51 -6.01 4.67
CA LEU A 76 -1.13 -5.31 3.45
C LEU A 76 -0.18 -4.16 3.75
N PHE A 77 0.62 -3.79 2.75
CA PHE A 77 1.52 -2.65 2.81
C PHE A 77 1.26 -1.71 1.64
N TYR A 78 1.24 -0.43 1.93
CA TYR A 78 1.12 0.63 0.93
C TYR A 78 2.08 1.76 1.30
N THR A 79 2.74 2.37 0.32
CA THR A 79 3.69 3.45 0.55
C THR A 79 3.35 4.68 -0.27
N LEU A 80 3.56 5.86 0.30
CA LEU A 80 3.52 7.14 -0.35
C LEU A 80 4.92 7.76 -0.26
N GLY A 81 5.50 8.11 -1.39
CA GLY A 81 6.81 8.74 -1.45
C GLY A 81 6.70 10.26 -1.63
N GLU A 82 7.80 10.99 -1.42
CA GLU A 82 7.85 12.43 -1.65
C GLU A 82 7.37 12.83 -3.07
N GLN A 83 7.58 11.98 -4.06
CA GLN A 83 7.16 12.21 -5.45
C GLN A 83 5.64 12.20 -5.66
N ASP A 84 4.87 11.72 -4.68
CA ASP A 84 3.41 11.69 -4.73
C ASP A 84 2.79 13.04 -4.32
N PHE A 85 3.62 13.97 -3.83
CA PHE A 85 3.20 15.27 -3.30
C PHE A 85 3.88 16.43 -4.03
N ASP A 86 3.10 17.45 -4.39
CA ASP A 86 3.61 18.70 -4.98
C ASP A 86 4.46 19.48 -3.95
N ASN A 87 4.04 19.44 -2.69
CA ASN A 87 4.75 20.02 -1.56
C ASN A 87 4.82 19.00 -0.41
N PRO A 88 6.03 18.49 -0.07
CA PRO A 88 6.18 17.49 1.00
C PRO A 88 5.74 17.95 2.40
N GLU A 89 5.61 19.26 2.66
CA GLU A 89 5.12 19.77 3.95
C GLU A 89 3.61 19.55 4.13
N ASP A 90 2.86 19.38 3.05
CA ASP A 90 1.39 19.22 3.09
C ASP A 90 0.95 17.88 3.71
N VAL A 91 1.87 16.92 3.92
CA VAL A 91 1.57 15.61 4.54
C VAL A 91 1.16 15.72 6.01
N GLU A 92 1.36 16.86 6.67
CA GLU A 92 0.85 17.09 8.02
C GLU A 92 -0.68 17.02 8.10
N ASP A 93 -1.39 17.22 6.99
CA ASP A 93 -2.84 17.11 6.88
C ASP A 93 -3.23 16.04 5.82
N LEU A 94 -2.60 14.86 5.89
CA LEU A 94 -2.85 13.76 4.97
C LEU A 94 -4.21 13.11 5.23
N SER A 95 -5.11 13.21 4.27
CA SER A 95 -6.36 12.44 4.25
C SER A 95 -6.20 11.17 3.42
N LEU A 96 -6.60 10.03 3.98
CA LEU A 96 -6.60 8.71 3.35
C LEU A 96 -8.03 8.21 3.21
N ASN A 97 -8.44 7.77 2.04
CA ASN A 97 -9.71 7.11 1.85
C ASN A 97 -9.51 5.66 1.38
N PHE A 98 -10.35 4.77 1.88
CA PHE A 98 -10.25 3.34 1.61
C PHE A 98 -11.50 2.83 0.91
N THR A 99 -11.28 2.04 -0.15
CA THR A 99 -12.37 1.40 -0.89
C THR A 99 -12.03 -0.07 -1.13
N ILE A 100 -12.96 -0.94 -0.80
CA ILE A 100 -12.85 -2.38 -1.00
C ILE A 100 -13.63 -2.78 -2.26
N ILE A 101 -12.97 -3.55 -3.12
CA ILE A 101 -13.63 -4.31 -4.19
C ILE A 101 -13.80 -5.73 -3.69
N THR A 102 -15.03 -6.16 -3.43
CA THR A 102 -15.29 -7.37 -2.65
C THR A 102 -14.88 -8.68 -3.35
N GLU A 103 -15.54 -9.09 -4.42
CA GLU A 103 -15.29 -10.38 -5.07
C GLU A 103 -14.59 -10.29 -6.42
N TYR A 104 -14.40 -9.08 -6.93
CA TYR A 104 -13.99 -8.84 -8.30
C TYR A 104 -12.56 -8.31 -8.34
N VAL A 105 -11.76 -8.93 -9.19
CA VAL A 105 -10.45 -8.40 -9.57
C VAL A 105 -10.53 -8.05 -11.05
N ASP A 106 -10.21 -6.81 -11.42
CA ASP A 106 -10.23 -6.39 -12.83
C ASP A 106 -9.26 -7.23 -13.68
N PRO A 107 -9.77 -8.09 -14.59
CA PRO A 107 -8.93 -9.00 -15.35
C PRO A 107 -8.05 -8.27 -16.38
N ASN A 108 -8.42 -7.06 -16.77
CA ASN A 108 -7.76 -6.27 -17.81
C ASN A 108 -6.92 -5.11 -17.24
N TYR A 109 -7.00 -4.86 -15.92
CA TYR A 109 -6.35 -3.72 -15.26
C TYR A 109 -6.77 -2.35 -15.84
N GLU A 110 -8.02 -2.24 -16.27
CA GLU A 110 -8.62 -1.00 -16.78
C GLU A 110 -9.21 -0.12 -15.67
N ASN A 111 -9.07 -0.55 -14.41
CA ASN A 111 -9.65 0.10 -13.22
C ASN A 111 -11.18 0.32 -13.32
N VAL A 112 -11.85 -0.60 -13.96
CA VAL A 112 -13.32 -0.60 -14.10
C VAL A 112 -13.90 -1.68 -13.19
N TYR A 113 -14.53 -1.24 -12.11
CA TYR A 113 -15.11 -2.14 -11.12
C TYR A 113 -16.63 -2.01 -11.08
N PRO A 114 -17.38 -3.13 -11.01
CA PRO A 114 -18.82 -3.09 -10.84
C PRO A 114 -19.21 -2.38 -9.54
N VAL A 115 -20.22 -1.51 -9.60
CA VAL A 115 -20.67 -0.70 -8.46
C VAL A 115 -21.12 -1.59 -7.29
N GLU A 116 -21.72 -2.73 -7.57
CA GLU A 116 -22.19 -3.70 -6.57
C GLU A 116 -21.07 -4.30 -5.72
N TYR A 117 -19.85 -4.38 -6.28
CA TYR A 117 -18.66 -4.90 -5.58
C TYR A 117 -17.82 -3.80 -4.93
N THR A 118 -18.10 -2.54 -5.23
CA THR A 118 -17.35 -1.38 -4.73
C THR A 118 -17.97 -0.89 -3.43
N LYS A 119 -17.21 -0.95 -2.33
CA LYS A 119 -17.65 -0.57 -0.99
C LYS A 119 -16.65 0.39 -0.35
N PRO A 120 -17.09 1.58 0.09
CA PRO A 120 -16.23 2.46 0.88
C PRO A 120 -15.94 1.80 2.23
N ALA A 121 -14.73 2.01 2.74
CA ALA A 121 -14.32 1.56 4.06
C ALA A 121 -13.92 2.73 4.99
N GLY A 122 -14.22 3.97 4.57
CA GLY A 122 -14.04 5.15 5.40
C GLY A 122 -12.84 6.01 5.02
N GLU A 123 -12.64 7.04 5.81
CA GLU A 123 -11.60 8.06 5.64
C GLU A 123 -10.88 8.27 6.97
N ILE A 124 -9.55 8.47 6.91
CA ILE A 124 -8.69 8.74 8.06
C ILE A 124 -7.85 9.97 7.74
N THR A 125 -7.81 10.95 8.66
CA THR A 125 -6.87 12.06 8.57
C THR A 125 -5.68 11.81 9.50
N LEU A 126 -4.48 11.99 8.99
CA LEU A 126 -3.21 11.81 9.70
C LEU A 126 -2.43 13.12 9.74
N ASN A 127 -1.79 13.39 10.84
CA ASN A 127 -0.63 14.26 10.87
C ASN A 127 0.59 13.38 10.54
N ALA A 128 0.91 13.28 9.25
CA ALA A 128 1.90 12.33 8.78
C ALA A 128 3.30 12.95 8.67
N SER A 129 4.31 12.09 8.71
CA SER A 129 5.70 12.47 8.48
C SER A 129 6.40 11.40 7.64
N PHE A 130 7.30 11.84 6.76
CA PHE A 130 8.14 10.90 6.01
C PHE A 130 9.07 10.13 6.95
N GLY A 131 9.30 8.87 6.63
CA GLY A 131 10.07 7.94 7.46
C GLY A 131 9.24 7.21 8.51
N GLU A 132 7.98 7.56 8.68
CA GLU A 132 7.08 6.93 9.66
C GLU A 132 6.18 5.85 9.06
N THR A 133 5.71 4.96 9.94
CA THR A 133 4.77 3.88 9.59
C THR A 133 3.50 4.04 10.39
N TYR A 134 2.36 4.06 9.70
CA TYR A 134 1.05 4.15 10.31
C TYR A 134 0.32 2.82 10.19
N SER A 135 -0.21 2.33 11.30
CA SER A 135 -0.97 1.08 11.34
C SER A 135 -2.47 1.37 11.26
N ILE A 136 -3.14 0.71 10.32
CA ILE A 136 -4.56 0.87 10.04
C ILE A 136 -5.19 -0.50 10.14
N THR A 137 -6.36 -0.60 10.74
CA THR A 137 -7.17 -1.82 10.73
C THR A 137 -8.46 -1.56 9.96
N ILE A 138 -8.79 -2.44 9.03
CA ILE A 138 -10.08 -2.41 8.33
C ILE A 138 -10.91 -3.58 8.81
N THR A 139 -12.11 -3.28 9.35
CA THR A 139 -13.05 -4.25 9.89
C THR A 139 -14.36 -4.24 9.12
N GLY A 140 -15.25 -5.19 9.41
CA GLY A 140 -16.59 -5.20 8.87
C GLY A 140 -16.87 -6.31 7.87
N SER A 141 -17.92 -6.13 7.09
CA SER A 141 -18.38 -7.11 6.10
C SER A 141 -19.08 -6.44 4.93
N ARG A 142 -19.29 -7.20 3.85
CA ARG A 142 -20.11 -6.74 2.73
C ARG A 142 -21.54 -6.38 3.13
N ALA A 143 -22.08 -7.09 4.11
CA ALA A 143 -23.47 -6.92 4.55
C ALA A 143 -23.64 -5.71 5.47
N ASP A 144 -22.70 -5.48 6.37
CA ASP A 144 -22.79 -4.46 7.43
C ASP A 144 -22.02 -3.17 7.08
N GLY A 145 -21.19 -3.23 6.03
CA GLY A 145 -20.24 -2.17 5.65
C GLY A 145 -18.85 -2.43 6.24
N TYR A 146 -17.89 -1.63 5.78
CA TYR A 146 -16.50 -1.69 6.23
C TYR A 146 -16.12 -0.39 6.92
N GLU A 147 -15.15 -0.46 7.83
CA GLU A 147 -14.63 0.69 8.55
C GLU A 147 -13.11 0.57 8.69
N ALA A 148 -12.40 1.64 8.29
CA ALA A 148 -10.97 1.78 8.49
C ALA A 148 -10.72 2.66 9.73
N VAL A 149 -9.87 2.19 10.63
CA VAL A 149 -9.48 2.93 11.83
C VAL A 149 -7.97 2.95 11.98
N LEU A 150 -7.42 4.07 12.45
CA LEU A 150 -6.02 4.14 12.85
C LEU A 150 -5.84 3.31 14.10
N ALA A 151 -4.96 2.31 14.04
CA ALA A 151 -4.62 1.54 15.22
C ALA A 151 -3.80 2.42 16.17
N GLU A 152 -4.19 2.47 17.44
CA GLU A 152 -3.38 3.12 18.47
C GLU A 152 -2.01 2.44 18.51
N GLU A 153 -0.94 3.24 18.40
CA GLU A 153 0.42 2.73 18.59
C GLU A 153 0.53 2.09 19.98
N SER A 154 0.62 0.76 20.00
CA SER A 154 1.10 0.07 21.18
C SER A 154 2.56 0.49 21.38
N ARG A 155 2.82 1.56 22.16
CA ARG A 155 4.17 1.86 22.60
C ARG A 155 4.70 0.61 23.28
N GLU A 156 5.59 -0.08 22.60
CA GLU A 156 6.36 -1.15 23.19
C GLU A 156 7.07 -0.55 24.43
N PRO A 157 6.87 -1.09 25.65
CA PRO A 157 7.49 -0.52 26.83
C PRO A 157 9.01 -0.60 26.62
N GLU A 158 9.62 0.57 26.56
CA GLU A 158 11.07 0.74 26.50
C GLU A 158 11.70 -0.16 27.58
N ALA A 159 12.46 -1.16 27.12
CA ALA A 159 13.14 -2.10 28.01
C ALA A 159 14.05 -1.29 28.94
N THR A 160 13.62 -1.11 30.17
CA THR A 160 14.37 -0.45 31.24
C THR A 160 15.68 -1.21 31.40
N SER A 161 16.76 -0.69 30.85
CA SER A 161 18.11 -1.19 31.11
C SER A 161 18.43 -0.97 32.58
N THR A 162 18.34 -2.05 33.37
CA THR A 162 18.80 -2.06 34.75
C THR A 162 20.32 -1.89 34.75
N PRO A 163 20.88 -0.85 35.36
CA PRO A 163 22.32 -0.74 35.52
C PRO A 163 22.81 -1.80 36.50
N SER A 164 23.67 -2.70 36.03
CA SER A 164 24.43 -3.60 36.89
C SER A 164 25.37 -2.79 37.77
N MET A 165 25.23 -2.95 39.09
CA MET A 165 26.26 -2.57 40.09
C MET A 165 27.38 -3.61 40.11
#